data_279470e187df224f143028ed9c0c2d9a
#
_entry.id   279470e187df224f143028ed9c0c2d9a
#
_cell.length_a   1.000
_cell.length_b   1.000
_cell.length_c   1.000
_cell.angle_alpha   90.00
_cell.angle_beta   90.00
_cell.angle_gamma   90.00
#
_symmetry.space_group_name_H-M   'P 1'
#
loop_
_entity.id
_entity.type
_entity.pdbx_description
1 polymer ?
#
loop_
_entity_poly.entity_id
_entity_poly.type
_entity_poly.pdbx_seq_one_letter_code
_entity_poly.pdbx_strand_id
1 'polypeptide(L)'
;FLVYRKFFLLFLLFLSTINIVIYFVNNNLVQIKEIFHMDSIIFDVDGTLWDSTEICAKAWTDAIHRETDLSLTIDAPTLKGLFGRLLPDIASVLFADYPKEEQLRLIELCCQEEHKALLAQCAPLYPALEDTLRQLKKKYRLFIVSNCQAGYIEVFLETSGLGSYFEGHLCPGDTGNAKADNIRQIIRDYNLKTPVYVGDTLGDFNATKDAGIPFVFASYGFGQVPSPDYTIQCPGDLLNIF
;
A
#
# COMPACT_ATOMS: atom_id res chain seq x y z
N PHE A 1 29.52 -5.52 45.09
CA PHE A 1 28.46 -4.46 45.07
C PHE A 1 28.80 -3.28 44.15
N LEU A 2 30.05 -2.78 44.14
CA LEU A 2 30.46 -1.65 43.29
C LEU A 2 30.47 -2.00 41.77
N VAL A 3 30.79 -3.23 41.40
CA VAL A 3 30.85 -3.68 39.99
C VAL A 3 29.44 -3.73 39.37
N TYR A 4 28.46 -4.25 40.10
CA TYR A 4 27.06 -4.27 39.65
C TYR A 4 26.46 -2.89 39.44
N ARG A 5 26.85 -1.91 40.25
CA ARG A 5 26.38 -0.52 40.13
C ARG A 5 26.94 0.19 38.90
N LYS A 6 28.17 -0.11 38.49
CA LYS A 6 28.76 0.42 37.25
C LYS A 6 28.15 -0.21 36.00
N PHE A 7 27.86 -1.52 36.01
CA PHE A 7 27.17 -2.18 34.91
C PHE A 7 25.73 -1.68 34.75
N PHE A 8 25.04 -1.45 35.84
CA PHE A 8 23.68 -0.91 35.83
C PHE A 8 23.64 0.53 35.29
N LEU A 9 24.60 1.38 35.63
CA LEU A 9 24.68 2.75 35.07
C LEU A 9 25.02 2.76 33.56
N LEU A 10 25.93 1.90 33.12
CA LEU A 10 26.27 1.73 31.71
C LEU A 10 25.03 1.20 30.90
N PHE A 11 24.29 0.28 31.46
CA PHE A 11 23.06 -0.22 30.88
C PHE A 11 21.96 0.87 30.75
N LEU A 12 21.82 1.74 31.76
CA LEU A 12 20.89 2.88 31.68
C LEU A 12 21.34 3.94 30.67
N LEU A 13 22.64 4.18 30.50
CA LEU A 13 23.18 5.08 29.47
C LEU A 13 23.02 4.51 28.06
N PHE A 14 23.13 3.21 27.89
CA PHE A 14 22.86 2.53 26.61
C PHE A 14 21.37 2.57 26.24
N LEU A 15 20.46 2.49 27.22
CA LEU A 15 19.01 2.61 27.01
C LEU A 15 18.56 4.03 26.66
N SER A 16 19.29 5.07 27.07
CA SER A 16 18.96 6.46 26.74
C SER A 16 19.19 6.80 25.26
N THR A 17 20.02 6.03 24.56
CA THR A 17 20.25 6.18 23.11
C THR A 17 19.23 5.44 22.23
N ILE A 18 18.40 4.56 22.81
CA ILE A 18 17.40 3.73 22.12
C ILE A 18 16.02 4.05 22.66
N ASN A 19 15.55 5.15 23.01
CA ASN A 19 14.20 5.52 23.45
C ASN A 19 13.31 4.37 24.00
N ILE A 20 13.90 3.50 24.85
CA ILE A 20 13.18 2.38 25.48
C ILE A 20 12.72 2.85 26.88
N VAL A 21 11.41 2.93 27.06
CA VAL A 21 10.81 3.19 28.38
C VAL A 21 10.43 1.88 29.03
N ILE A 22 11.13 1.49 30.10
CA ILE A 22 10.84 0.30 30.91
C ILE A 22 9.93 0.69 32.07
N TYR A 23 8.71 0.18 32.10
CA TYR A 23 7.79 0.32 33.23
C TYR A 23 7.78 -0.95 34.07
N PHE A 24 8.07 -0.86 35.35
CA PHE A 24 7.87 -1.91 36.34
C PHE A 24 6.59 -1.64 37.12
N VAL A 25 5.61 -2.54 37.06
CA VAL A 25 4.43 -2.51 37.90
C VAL A 25 4.32 -3.84 38.62
N ASN A 26 4.43 -3.82 39.96
CA ASN A 26 4.16 -4.94 40.89
C ASN A 26 4.78 -6.31 40.49
N ASN A 27 6.10 -6.36 40.34
CA ASN A 27 6.86 -7.60 40.11
C ASN A 27 6.52 -8.42 38.86
N ASN A 28 5.76 -7.88 37.91
CA ASN A 28 5.53 -8.52 36.62
C ASN A 28 6.24 -7.72 35.51
N LEU A 29 7.02 -8.43 34.71
CA LEU A 29 7.57 -7.90 33.45
C LEU A 29 6.41 -7.65 32.48
N VAL A 30 5.98 -6.40 32.36
CA VAL A 30 5.09 -5.98 31.28
C VAL A 30 5.93 -5.89 30.00
N GLN A 31 5.44 -6.47 28.92
CA GLN A 31 6.10 -6.51 27.63
C GLN A 31 6.70 -5.14 27.28
N ILE A 32 7.98 -5.14 26.93
CA ILE A 32 8.62 -3.96 26.35
C ILE A 32 7.98 -3.73 25.00
N LYS A 33 7.07 -2.76 24.93
CA LYS A 33 6.59 -2.25 23.65
C LYS A 33 7.69 -1.31 23.17
N GLU A 34 8.50 -1.77 22.23
CA GLU A 34 9.37 -0.87 21.48
C GLU A 34 8.48 0.20 20.85
N ILE A 35 8.62 1.43 21.31
CA ILE A 35 8.02 2.58 20.63
C ILE A 35 8.91 2.79 19.40
N PHE A 36 8.64 2.06 18.32
CA PHE A 36 9.24 2.38 17.03
C PHE A 36 8.73 3.77 16.66
N HIS A 37 9.64 4.74 16.72
CA HIS A 37 9.35 6.06 16.21
C HIS A 37 9.40 5.98 14.69
N MET A 38 8.24 5.71 14.06
CA MET A 38 8.14 5.69 12.61
C MET A 38 8.41 7.08 12.04
N ASP A 39 9.09 7.10 10.91
CA ASP A 39 9.40 8.34 10.19
C ASP A 39 8.55 8.49 8.92
N SER A 40 8.00 7.40 8.41
CA SER A 40 7.31 7.41 7.12
C SER A 40 6.28 6.29 6.97
N ILE A 41 5.29 6.54 6.12
CA ILE A 41 4.23 5.60 5.78
C ILE A 41 4.19 5.48 4.25
N ILE A 42 4.22 4.24 3.76
CA ILE A 42 4.09 3.89 2.35
C ILE A 42 2.71 3.25 2.18
N PHE A 43 1.93 3.70 1.20
CA PHE A 43 0.57 3.22 0.95
C PHE A 43 0.49 2.45 -0.36
N ASP A 44 -0.34 1.41 -0.40
CA ASP A 44 -0.95 0.95 -1.62
C ASP A 44 -2.08 1.91 -2.05
N VAL A 45 -2.66 1.70 -3.24
CA VAL A 45 -3.71 2.57 -3.79
C VAL A 45 -5.08 1.89 -3.75
N ASP A 46 -5.28 0.87 -4.59
CA ASP A 46 -6.58 0.20 -4.74
C ASP A 46 -6.90 -0.68 -3.53
N GLY A 47 -8.09 -0.50 -2.95
CA GLY A 47 -8.46 -1.18 -1.70
C GLY A 47 -7.88 -0.54 -0.45
N THR A 48 -6.98 0.46 -0.59
CA THR A 48 -6.33 1.13 0.54
C THR A 48 -6.65 2.62 0.62
N LEU A 49 -6.52 3.36 -0.48
CA LEU A 49 -6.81 4.79 -0.57
C LEU A 49 -8.15 5.07 -1.27
N TRP A 50 -8.49 4.29 -2.30
CA TRP A 50 -9.76 4.36 -3.02
C TRP A 50 -10.28 2.99 -3.46
N ASP A 51 -11.53 2.95 -3.94
CA ASP A 51 -12.11 1.79 -4.63
C ASP A 51 -12.44 2.18 -6.09
N SER A 52 -11.53 1.87 -7.00
CA SER A 52 -11.68 2.17 -8.44
C SER A 52 -12.45 1.09 -9.21
N THR A 53 -12.78 -0.03 -8.57
CA THR A 53 -13.22 -1.26 -9.24
C THR A 53 -14.49 -1.11 -10.10
N GLU A 54 -15.47 -0.31 -9.68
CA GLU A 54 -16.70 -0.09 -10.46
C GLU A 54 -16.41 0.68 -11.76
N ILE A 55 -15.57 1.73 -11.69
CA ILE A 55 -15.21 2.53 -12.86
C ILE A 55 -14.35 1.70 -13.81
N CYS A 56 -13.35 0.99 -13.28
CA CYS A 56 -12.45 0.15 -14.07
C CYS A 56 -13.21 -1.02 -14.73
N ALA A 57 -14.10 -1.70 -14.00
CA ALA A 57 -14.89 -2.80 -14.54
C ALA A 57 -15.73 -2.36 -15.74
N LYS A 58 -16.39 -1.21 -15.63
CA LYS A 58 -17.15 -0.63 -16.73
C LYS A 58 -16.25 -0.26 -17.91
N ALA A 59 -15.15 0.45 -17.66
CA ALA A 59 -14.23 0.91 -18.69
C ALA A 59 -13.59 -0.27 -19.45
N TRP A 60 -13.18 -1.31 -18.72
CA TRP A 60 -12.60 -2.52 -19.31
C TRP A 60 -13.61 -3.30 -20.14
N THR A 61 -14.83 -3.49 -19.63
CA THR A 61 -15.92 -4.13 -20.38
C THR A 61 -16.25 -3.38 -21.67
N ASP A 62 -16.44 -2.05 -21.57
CA ASP A 62 -16.76 -1.21 -22.72
C ASP A 62 -15.63 -1.24 -23.76
N ALA A 63 -14.37 -1.23 -23.33
CA ALA A 63 -13.21 -1.32 -24.21
C ALA A 63 -13.14 -2.66 -24.96
N ILE A 64 -13.30 -3.76 -24.25
CA ILE A 64 -13.30 -5.10 -24.82
C ILE A 64 -14.40 -5.26 -25.86
N HIS A 65 -15.64 -4.85 -25.53
CA HIS A 65 -16.78 -4.94 -26.44
C HIS A 65 -16.63 -4.05 -27.69
N ARG A 66 -15.94 -2.92 -27.57
CA ARG A 66 -15.74 -1.97 -28.67
C ARG A 66 -14.63 -2.43 -29.64
N GLU A 67 -13.53 -2.95 -29.09
CA GLU A 67 -12.29 -3.22 -29.83
C GLU A 67 -12.11 -4.70 -30.20
N THR A 68 -13.02 -5.57 -29.75
CA THR A 68 -12.94 -7.02 -29.99
C THR A 68 -14.34 -7.61 -30.20
N ASP A 69 -14.40 -8.83 -30.73
CA ASP A 69 -15.66 -9.61 -30.83
C ASP A 69 -15.97 -10.40 -29.54
N LEU A 70 -15.26 -10.10 -28.42
CA LEU A 70 -15.45 -10.77 -27.14
C LEU A 70 -16.72 -10.26 -26.44
N SER A 71 -17.53 -11.19 -25.94
CA SER A 71 -18.69 -10.89 -25.09
C SER A 71 -18.37 -10.96 -23.58
N LEU A 72 -17.08 -10.80 -23.22
CA LEU A 72 -16.64 -10.82 -21.83
C LEU A 72 -17.14 -9.58 -21.09
N THR A 73 -17.86 -9.79 -19.99
CA THR A 73 -18.25 -8.74 -19.05
C THR A 73 -17.42 -8.91 -17.77
N ILE A 74 -16.73 -7.84 -17.39
CA ILE A 74 -15.93 -7.78 -16.17
C ILE A 74 -16.74 -6.97 -15.15
N ASP A 75 -16.92 -7.49 -13.96
CA ASP A 75 -17.60 -6.79 -12.87
C ASP A 75 -16.63 -6.40 -11.75
N ALA A 76 -17.07 -5.49 -10.88
CA ALA A 76 -16.24 -5.01 -9.77
C ALA A 76 -15.84 -6.13 -8.79
N PRO A 77 -16.69 -7.12 -8.42
CA PRO A 77 -16.27 -8.25 -7.61
C PRO A 77 -15.10 -9.04 -8.23
N THR A 78 -15.11 -9.25 -9.55
CA THR A 78 -14.01 -9.89 -10.27
C THR A 78 -12.72 -9.08 -10.12
N LEU A 79 -12.78 -7.76 -10.35
CA LEU A 79 -11.60 -6.89 -10.20
C LEU A 79 -11.09 -6.84 -8.75
N LYS A 80 -11.97 -6.82 -7.75
CA LYS A 80 -11.57 -6.91 -6.33
C LYS A 80 -10.76 -8.18 -6.02
N GLY A 81 -11.05 -9.28 -6.70
CA GLY A 81 -10.28 -10.52 -6.56
C GLY A 81 -8.94 -10.53 -7.32
N LEU A 82 -8.71 -9.56 -8.19
CA LEU A 82 -7.54 -9.50 -9.08
C LEU A 82 -6.61 -8.32 -8.77
N PHE A 83 -7.13 -7.19 -8.32
CA PHE A 83 -6.33 -6.01 -8.01
C PHE A 83 -5.30 -6.30 -6.92
N GLY A 84 -4.16 -5.60 -7.00
CA GLY A 84 -2.96 -5.91 -6.21
C GLY A 84 -2.02 -6.92 -6.85
N ARG A 85 -2.46 -7.68 -7.89
CA ARG A 85 -1.59 -8.54 -8.71
C ARG A 85 -0.87 -7.73 -9.79
N LEU A 86 0.13 -8.32 -10.41
CA LEU A 86 0.76 -7.75 -11.60
C LEU A 86 -0.18 -7.86 -12.82
N LEU A 87 -0.16 -6.88 -13.71
CA LEU A 87 -1.01 -6.86 -14.90
C LEU A 87 -0.93 -8.12 -15.78
N PRO A 88 0.25 -8.72 -16.02
CA PRO A 88 0.32 -9.99 -16.76
C PRO A 88 -0.41 -11.15 -16.08
N ASP A 89 -0.47 -11.16 -14.73
CA ASP A 89 -1.19 -12.19 -13.98
C ASP A 89 -2.70 -11.96 -14.08
N ILE A 90 -3.14 -10.70 -14.00
CA ILE A 90 -4.55 -10.33 -14.23
C ILE A 90 -4.96 -10.73 -15.65
N ALA A 91 -4.16 -10.40 -16.65
CA ALA A 91 -4.41 -10.76 -18.05
C ALA A 91 -4.53 -12.28 -18.25
N SER A 92 -3.68 -13.06 -17.59
CA SER A 92 -3.71 -14.53 -17.68
C SER A 92 -4.98 -15.15 -17.09
N VAL A 93 -5.62 -14.46 -16.15
CA VAL A 93 -6.90 -14.91 -15.56
C VAL A 93 -8.08 -14.49 -16.41
N LEU A 94 -8.14 -13.22 -16.82
CA LEU A 94 -9.29 -12.68 -17.57
C LEU A 94 -9.35 -13.17 -19.00
N PHE A 95 -8.19 -13.41 -19.61
CA PHE A 95 -8.03 -13.77 -21.04
C PHE A 95 -7.36 -15.14 -21.21
N ALA A 96 -7.65 -16.09 -20.32
CA ALA A 96 -6.98 -17.39 -20.26
C ALA A 96 -6.99 -18.19 -21.59
N ASP A 97 -8.05 -18.03 -22.38
CA ASP A 97 -8.24 -18.74 -23.65
C ASP A 97 -7.43 -18.13 -24.82
N TYR A 98 -6.72 -17.01 -24.58
CA TYR A 98 -5.96 -16.32 -25.62
C TYR A 98 -4.46 -16.55 -25.48
N PRO A 99 -3.70 -16.47 -26.61
CA PRO A 99 -2.25 -16.47 -26.57
C PRO A 99 -1.71 -15.32 -25.71
N LYS A 100 -0.56 -15.53 -25.06
CA LYS A 100 0.02 -14.55 -24.12
C LYS A 100 0.20 -13.15 -24.73
N GLU A 101 0.56 -13.06 -25.99
CA GLU A 101 0.69 -11.78 -26.69
C GLU A 101 -0.65 -11.03 -26.73
N GLU A 102 -1.73 -11.74 -27.03
CA GLU A 102 -3.07 -11.16 -27.06
C GLU A 102 -3.59 -10.82 -25.66
N GLN A 103 -3.29 -11.63 -24.64
CA GLN A 103 -3.58 -11.29 -23.24
C GLN A 103 -2.96 -9.95 -22.84
N LEU A 104 -1.69 -9.73 -23.20
CA LEU A 104 -0.98 -8.49 -22.90
C LEU A 104 -1.55 -7.31 -23.69
N ARG A 105 -1.93 -7.50 -24.96
CA ARG A 105 -2.60 -6.45 -25.75
C ARG A 105 -3.95 -6.05 -25.16
N LEU A 106 -4.75 -7.04 -24.73
CA LEU A 106 -6.06 -6.78 -24.14
C LEU A 106 -5.97 -6.07 -22.80
N ILE A 107 -5.04 -6.46 -21.93
CA ILE A 107 -4.89 -5.77 -20.63
C ILE A 107 -4.36 -4.34 -20.82
N GLU A 108 -3.49 -4.10 -21.79
CA GLU A 108 -3.03 -2.75 -22.12
C GLU A 108 -4.17 -1.87 -22.61
N LEU A 109 -5.06 -2.39 -23.46
CA LEU A 109 -6.28 -1.72 -23.89
C LEU A 109 -7.16 -1.35 -22.68
N CYS A 110 -7.36 -2.29 -21.75
CA CYS A 110 -8.11 -2.06 -20.52
C CYS A 110 -7.48 -0.91 -19.70
N CYS A 111 -6.16 -0.93 -19.50
CA CYS A 111 -5.43 0.10 -18.76
C CYS A 111 -5.55 1.49 -19.40
N GLN A 112 -5.51 1.57 -20.72
CA GLN A 112 -5.69 2.85 -21.43
C GLN A 112 -7.08 3.45 -21.24
N GLU A 113 -8.13 2.62 -21.26
CA GLU A 113 -9.50 3.08 -21.09
C GLU A 113 -9.84 3.39 -19.62
N GLU A 114 -9.30 2.65 -18.66
CA GLU A 114 -9.48 3.00 -17.26
C GLU A 114 -8.84 4.35 -16.90
N HIS A 115 -7.64 4.65 -17.43
CA HIS A 115 -7.03 5.98 -17.24
C HIS A 115 -7.96 7.09 -17.70
N LYS A 116 -8.56 6.95 -18.90
CA LYS A 116 -9.52 7.93 -19.42
C LYS A 116 -10.76 8.06 -18.53
N ALA A 117 -11.29 6.93 -18.08
CA ALA A 117 -12.46 6.89 -17.22
C ALA A 117 -12.19 7.51 -15.84
N LEU A 118 -11.07 7.18 -15.23
CA LEU A 118 -10.64 7.71 -13.93
C LEU A 118 -10.28 9.19 -13.98
N LEU A 119 -9.69 9.68 -15.10
CA LEU A 119 -9.47 11.11 -15.32
C LEU A 119 -10.79 11.89 -15.48
N ALA A 120 -11.80 11.26 -16.07
CA ALA A 120 -13.12 11.88 -16.21
C ALA A 120 -13.93 11.88 -14.92
N GLN A 121 -13.69 10.91 -14.03
CA GLN A 121 -14.42 10.73 -12.77
C GLN A 121 -13.49 10.12 -11.71
N CYS A 122 -13.21 10.87 -10.65
CA CYS A 122 -12.49 10.33 -9.50
C CYS A 122 -13.25 9.15 -8.88
N ALA A 123 -12.54 8.05 -8.61
CA ALA A 123 -13.12 6.93 -7.90
C ALA A 123 -13.40 7.28 -6.42
N PRO A 124 -14.33 6.59 -5.77
CA PRO A 124 -14.65 6.82 -4.36
C PRO A 124 -13.41 6.64 -3.46
N LEU A 125 -13.05 7.67 -2.73
CA LEU A 125 -12.06 7.60 -1.66
C LEU A 125 -12.66 6.92 -0.44
N TYR A 126 -11.84 6.19 0.32
CA TYR A 126 -12.31 5.67 1.61
C TYR A 126 -12.64 6.79 2.60
N PRO A 127 -13.63 6.58 3.49
CA PRO A 127 -14.11 7.63 4.39
C PRO A 127 -12.99 8.26 5.23
N ALA A 128 -13.03 9.58 5.39
CA ALA A 128 -12.08 10.39 6.17
C ALA A 128 -10.62 10.30 5.70
N LEU A 129 -10.33 9.78 4.49
CA LEU A 129 -8.96 9.62 3.99
C LEU A 129 -8.18 10.94 3.99
N GLU A 130 -8.72 12.00 3.39
CA GLU A 130 -8.01 13.27 3.28
C GLU A 130 -7.68 13.87 4.65
N ASP A 131 -8.63 13.85 5.59
CA ASP A 131 -8.41 14.34 6.95
C ASP A 131 -7.33 13.54 7.68
N THR A 132 -7.30 12.22 7.45
CA THR A 132 -6.28 11.31 7.98
C THR A 132 -4.90 11.65 7.42
N LEU A 133 -4.76 11.75 6.09
CA LEU A 133 -3.50 12.10 5.43
C LEU A 133 -2.99 13.47 5.89
N ARG A 134 -3.89 14.45 6.03
CA ARG A 134 -3.56 15.80 6.53
C ARG A 134 -2.97 15.77 7.94
N GLN A 135 -3.45 14.90 8.81
CA GLN A 135 -2.92 14.75 10.16
C GLN A 135 -1.61 13.96 10.19
N LEU A 136 -1.54 12.84 9.46
CA LEU A 136 -0.33 12.02 9.35
C LEU A 136 0.85 12.81 8.79
N LYS A 137 0.63 13.61 7.73
CA LYS A 137 1.68 14.43 7.12
C LYS A 137 2.35 15.44 8.06
N LYS A 138 1.73 15.78 9.18
CA LYS A 138 2.34 16.65 10.20
C LYS A 138 3.49 15.99 10.95
N LYS A 139 3.52 14.64 10.96
CA LYS A 139 4.47 13.84 11.74
C LYS A 139 5.30 12.90 10.87
N TYR A 140 4.75 12.45 9.73
CA TYR A 140 5.30 11.40 8.89
C TYR A 140 5.43 11.86 7.45
N ARG A 141 6.43 11.31 6.77
CA ARG A 141 6.57 11.45 5.32
C ARG A 141 5.71 10.36 4.67
N LEU A 142 4.94 10.73 3.64
CA LEU A 142 3.98 9.82 3.01
C LEU A 142 4.41 9.50 1.58
N PHE A 143 4.29 8.23 1.19
CA PHE A 143 4.68 7.69 -0.10
C PHE A 143 3.64 6.72 -0.63
N ILE A 144 3.71 6.41 -1.93
CA ILE A 144 2.88 5.38 -2.57
C ILE A 144 3.77 4.36 -3.26
N VAL A 145 3.46 3.06 -3.09
CA VAL A 145 4.00 1.97 -3.90
C VAL A 145 2.87 1.01 -4.21
N SER A 146 2.46 0.92 -5.47
CA SER A 146 1.34 0.07 -5.91
C SER A 146 1.73 -0.83 -7.09
N ASN A 147 1.03 -1.94 -7.31
CA ASN A 147 1.17 -2.82 -8.47
C ASN A 147 0.24 -2.35 -9.59
N CYS A 148 0.67 -1.36 -10.35
CA CYS A 148 -0.10 -0.80 -11.47
C CYS A 148 0.80 -0.44 -12.65
N GLN A 149 0.19 -0.02 -13.76
CA GLN A 149 0.88 0.53 -14.93
C GLN A 149 1.39 1.95 -14.65
N ALA A 150 2.32 2.40 -15.48
CA ALA A 150 2.79 3.78 -15.47
C ALA A 150 1.63 4.77 -15.66
N GLY A 151 1.68 5.87 -14.92
CA GLY A 151 0.66 6.93 -14.98
C GLY A 151 -0.58 6.71 -14.10
N TYR A 152 -0.81 5.50 -13.57
CA TYR A 152 -2.00 5.21 -12.76
C TYR A 152 -2.01 5.94 -11.42
N ILE A 153 -0.86 5.98 -10.76
CA ILE A 153 -0.74 6.71 -9.48
C ILE A 153 -0.92 8.20 -9.71
N GLU A 154 -0.40 8.73 -10.80
CA GLU A 154 -0.60 10.14 -11.19
C GLU A 154 -2.07 10.46 -11.44
N VAL A 155 -2.82 9.57 -12.10
CA VAL A 155 -4.28 9.71 -12.27
C VAL A 155 -4.98 9.76 -10.91
N PHE A 156 -4.63 8.86 -9.98
CA PHE A 156 -5.14 8.92 -8.61
C PHE A 156 -4.84 10.26 -7.93
N LEU A 157 -3.58 10.71 -7.96
CA LEU A 157 -3.14 11.95 -7.31
C LEU A 157 -3.82 13.19 -7.90
N GLU A 158 -3.99 13.24 -9.22
CA GLU A 158 -4.63 14.34 -9.94
C GLU A 158 -6.11 14.41 -9.63
N THR A 159 -6.84 13.31 -9.83
CA THR A 159 -8.31 13.30 -9.73
C THR A 159 -8.82 13.40 -8.30
N SER A 160 -8.08 12.85 -7.34
CA SER A 160 -8.40 12.97 -5.91
C SER A 160 -7.99 14.30 -5.28
N GLY A 161 -7.07 15.05 -5.93
CA GLY A 161 -6.45 16.26 -5.36
C GLY A 161 -5.49 15.98 -4.19
N LEU A 162 -5.11 14.71 -3.96
CA LEU A 162 -4.30 14.32 -2.81
C LEU A 162 -2.79 14.38 -3.06
N GLY A 163 -2.35 14.78 -4.26
CA GLY A 163 -0.93 14.81 -4.65
C GLY A 163 -0.03 15.53 -3.68
N SER A 164 -0.53 16.63 -3.08
CA SER A 164 0.27 17.44 -2.14
C SER A 164 0.62 16.70 -0.83
N TYR A 165 -0.01 15.58 -0.51
CA TYR A 165 0.27 14.83 0.70
C TYR A 165 1.48 13.90 0.57
N PHE A 166 1.79 13.44 -0.64
CA PHE A 166 2.82 12.44 -0.90
C PHE A 166 4.11 13.07 -1.42
N GLU A 167 5.26 12.54 -0.99
CA GLU A 167 6.59 13.01 -1.41
C GLU A 167 7.14 12.25 -2.61
N GLY A 168 6.63 11.06 -2.89
CA GLY A 168 7.03 10.25 -4.02
C GLY A 168 6.21 8.97 -4.14
N HIS A 169 6.32 8.36 -5.31
CA HIS A 169 5.63 7.09 -5.60
C HIS A 169 6.46 6.26 -6.59
N LEU A 170 6.20 4.94 -6.59
CA LEU A 170 6.75 3.99 -7.57
C LEU A 170 5.73 2.90 -7.88
N CYS A 171 5.77 2.41 -9.11
CA CYS A 171 5.03 1.22 -9.53
C CYS A 171 5.86 0.36 -10.51
N PRO A 172 5.49 -0.92 -10.71
CA PRO A 172 6.12 -1.77 -11.72
C PRO A 172 6.06 -1.21 -13.14
N GLY A 173 5.00 -0.47 -13.47
CA GLY A 173 4.86 0.16 -14.78
C GLY A 173 5.95 1.16 -15.10
N ASP A 174 6.48 1.87 -14.10
CA ASP A 174 7.58 2.84 -14.27
C ASP A 174 8.95 2.17 -14.17
N THR A 175 9.11 1.23 -13.24
CA THR A 175 10.43 0.72 -12.86
C THR A 175 10.77 -0.64 -13.46
N GLY A 176 9.76 -1.42 -13.84
CA GLY A 176 9.92 -2.83 -14.18
C GLY A 176 10.20 -3.75 -12.97
N ASN A 177 10.27 -3.20 -11.76
CA ASN A 177 10.60 -3.94 -10.54
C ASN A 177 9.35 -4.53 -9.88
N ALA A 178 9.54 -5.59 -9.08
CA ALA A 178 8.50 -6.08 -8.17
C ALA A 178 8.20 -5.07 -7.04
N LYS A 179 7.02 -5.17 -6.43
CA LYS A 179 6.57 -4.27 -5.34
C LYS A 179 7.58 -4.20 -4.20
N ALA A 180 8.15 -5.32 -3.76
CA ALA A 180 9.15 -5.35 -2.70
C ALA A 180 10.41 -4.53 -3.04
N ASP A 181 10.86 -4.58 -4.29
CA ASP A 181 12.02 -3.82 -4.75
C ASP A 181 11.71 -2.33 -4.88
N ASN A 182 10.50 -1.98 -5.30
CA ASN A 182 10.01 -0.60 -5.31
C ASN A 182 9.92 -0.02 -3.88
N ILE A 183 9.44 -0.82 -2.90
CA ILE A 183 9.48 -0.43 -1.48
C ILE A 183 10.91 -0.16 -1.03
N ARG A 184 11.85 -1.09 -1.31
CA ARG A 184 13.26 -0.90 -0.97
C ARG A 184 13.87 0.31 -1.68
N GLN A 185 13.45 0.60 -2.91
CA GLN A 185 13.92 1.77 -3.67
C GLN A 185 13.45 3.07 -3.03
N ILE A 186 12.17 3.22 -2.69
CA ILE A 186 11.64 4.39 -1.95
C ILE A 186 12.42 4.58 -0.64
N ILE A 187 12.65 3.51 0.13
CA ILE A 187 13.42 3.57 1.37
C ILE A 187 14.82 4.14 1.14
N ARG A 188 15.52 3.68 0.11
CA ARG A 188 16.88 4.17 -0.22
C ARG A 188 16.87 5.60 -0.72
N ASP A 189 16.02 5.91 -1.71
CA ASP A 189 16.03 7.18 -2.42
C ASP A 189 15.67 8.34 -1.49
N TYR A 190 14.74 8.10 -0.54
CA TYR A 190 14.32 9.09 0.45
C TYR A 190 14.98 8.93 1.81
N ASN A 191 15.94 7.98 1.96
CA ASN A 191 16.69 7.72 3.19
C ASN A 191 15.78 7.48 4.41
N LEU A 192 14.69 6.71 4.24
CA LEU A 192 13.74 6.39 5.29
C LEU A 192 14.38 5.43 6.30
N LYS A 193 14.11 5.62 7.59
CA LYS A 193 14.74 4.84 8.67
C LYS A 193 13.82 3.79 9.27
N THR A 194 12.57 4.16 9.48
CA THR A 194 11.57 3.34 10.15
C THR A 194 10.22 3.41 9.41
N PRO A 195 10.19 3.04 8.12
CA PRO A 195 8.97 3.05 7.33
C PRO A 195 8.01 1.94 7.76
N VAL A 196 6.71 2.15 7.50
CA VAL A 196 5.66 1.14 7.56
C VAL A 196 4.91 1.13 6.23
N TYR A 197 4.37 -0.02 5.86
CA TYR A 197 3.54 -0.14 4.66
C TYR A 197 2.07 -0.40 5.04
N VAL A 198 1.15 0.30 4.40
CA VAL A 198 -0.30 0.14 4.54
C VAL A 198 -0.84 -0.43 3.24
N GLY A 199 -1.51 -1.56 3.30
CA GLY A 199 -2.09 -2.24 2.14
C GLY A 199 -3.19 -3.22 2.55
N ASP A 200 -3.90 -3.76 1.58
CA ASP A 200 -5.09 -4.57 1.83
C ASP A 200 -4.99 -6.00 1.31
N THR A 201 -3.95 -6.35 0.54
CA THR A 201 -3.84 -7.66 -0.09
C THR A 201 -2.74 -8.54 0.53
N LEU A 202 -2.85 -9.86 0.31
CA LEU A 202 -1.77 -10.80 0.62
C LEU A 202 -0.49 -10.46 -0.17
N GLY A 203 -0.63 -9.90 -1.38
CA GLY A 203 0.49 -9.44 -2.20
C GLY A 203 1.28 -8.33 -1.49
N ASP A 204 0.59 -7.36 -0.89
CA ASP A 204 1.20 -6.28 -0.11
C ASP A 204 1.94 -6.81 1.12
N PHE A 205 1.28 -7.68 1.85
CA PHE A 205 1.87 -8.32 3.02
C PHE A 205 3.16 -9.08 2.70
N ASN A 206 3.16 -9.88 1.63
CA ASN A 206 4.35 -10.63 1.21
C ASN A 206 5.46 -9.67 0.75
N ALA A 207 5.13 -8.67 -0.09
CA ALA A 207 6.10 -7.68 -0.55
C ALA A 207 6.71 -6.88 0.61
N THR A 208 5.90 -6.54 1.61
CA THR A 208 6.34 -5.82 2.81
C THR A 208 7.26 -6.67 3.68
N LYS A 209 6.92 -7.95 3.86
CA LYS A 209 7.81 -8.90 4.55
C LYS A 209 9.14 -9.09 3.84
N ASP A 210 9.10 -9.22 2.50
CA ASP A 210 10.32 -9.31 1.70
C ASP A 210 11.16 -8.03 1.78
N ALA A 211 10.51 -6.87 1.87
CA ALA A 211 11.20 -5.60 2.07
C ALA A 211 11.76 -5.42 3.50
N GLY A 212 11.29 -6.21 4.47
CA GLY A 212 11.77 -6.23 5.85
C GLY A 212 11.23 -5.08 6.71
N ILE A 213 10.02 -4.58 6.43
CA ILE A 213 9.37 -3.51 7.18
C ILE A 213 8.00 -3.96 7.74
N PRO A 214 7.46 -3.30 8.78
CA PRO A 214 6.14 -3.62 9.33
C PRO A 214 4.99 -3.38 8.34
N PHE A 215 3.92 -4.19 8.48
CA PHE A 215 2.72 -4.14 7.65
C PHE A 215 1.48 -3.75 8.45
N VAL A 216 0.71 -2.80 7.93
CA VAL A 216 -0.62 -2.44 8.41
C VAL A 216 -1.66 -2.95 7.41
N PHE A 217 -2.50 -3.85 7.86
CA PHE A 217 -3.58 -4.40 7.05
C PHE A 217 -4.81 -3.49 7.05
N ALA A 218 -5.18 -2.98 5.89
CA ALA A 218 -6.42 -2.25 5.64
C ALA A 218 -7.56 -3.27 5.41
N SER A 219 -8.20 -3.72 6.51
CA SER A 219 -9.21 -4.80 6.47
C SER A 219 -10.52 -4.39 5.79
N TYR A 220 -10.67 -3.15 5.45
CA TYR A 220 -11.79 -2.61 4.67
C TYR A 220 -11.59 -2.74 3.14
N GLY A 221 -10.41 -3.15 2.70
CA GLY A 221 -10.07 -3.35 1.29
C GLY A 221 -10.56 -4.67 0.71
N PHE A 222 -9.86 -5.20 -0.28
CA PHE A 222 -10.33 -6.32 -1.10
C PHE A 222 -9.86 -7.69 -0.61
N GLY A 223 -8.74 -7.75 0.14
CA GLY A 223 -8.06 -8.99 0.48
C GLY A 223 -8.27 -9.47 1.91
N GLN A 224 -7.57 -10.56 2.22
CA GLN A 224 -7.43 -11.11 3.56
C GLN A 224 -5.96 -11.42 3.81
N VAL A 225 -5.48 -11.10 5.01
CA VAL A 225 -4.07 -11.25 5.36
C VAL A 225 -3.94 -12.05 6.66
N PRO A 226 -3.11 -13.10 6.68
CA PRO A 226 -2.83 -13.85 7.91
C PRO A 226 -1.80 -13.09 8.77
N SER A 227 -2.13 -12.85 10.04
CA SER A 227 -1.20 -12.34 11.07
C SER A 227 -0.44 -11.05 10.67
N PRO A 228 -1.12 -9.96 10.29
CA PRO A 228 -0.47 -8.67 10.06
C PRO A 228 0.08 -8.09 11.37
N ASP A 229 1.05 -7.16 11.28
CA ASP A 229 1.60 -6.49 12.46
C ASP A 229 0.55 -5.56 13.11
N TYR A 230 -0.25 -4.89 12.28
CA TYR A 230 -1.38 -4.04 12.69
C TYR A 230 -2.56 -4.25 11.76
N THR A 231 -3.77 -3.97 12.24
CA THR A 231 -5.01 -3.99 11.44
C THR A 231 -5.81 -2.73 11.69
N ILE A 232 -6.32 -2.15 10.60
CA ILE A 232 -7.21 -0.98 10.62
C ILE A 232 -8.52 -1.32 9.91
N GLN A 233 -9.63 -0.75 10.40
CA GLN A 233 -10.97 -0.90 9.82
C GLN A 233 -11.42 0.30 9.00
N CYS A 234 -10.67 1.40 9.08
CA CYS A 234 -10.82 2.58 8.24
C CYS A 234 -9.51 3.38 8.25
N PRO A 235 -9.27 4.30 7.29
CA PRO A 235 -8.06 5.11 7.27
C PRO A 235 -7.79 5.87 8.57
N GLY A 236 -8.84 6.37 9.24
CA GLY A 236 -8.74 7.12 10.49
C GLY A 236 -8.11 6.37 11.64
N ASP A 237 -8.15 5.03 11.63
CA ASP A 237 -7.53 4.21 12.68
C ASP A 237 -6.00 4.35 12.72
N LEU A 238 -5.37 4.78 11.61
CA LEU A 238 -3.93 5.08 11.58
C LEU A 238 -3.53 6.12 12.62
N LEU A 239 -4.40 7.08 12.90
CA LEU A 239 -4.15 8.13 13.89
C LEU A 239 -4.14 7.61 15.35
N ASN A 240 -4.64 6.41 15.59
CA ASN A 240 -4.63 5.76 16.89
C ASN A 240 -3.45 4.81 17.07
N ILE A 241 -2.82 4.41 15.95
CA ILE A 241 -1.66 3.50 15.94
C ILE A 241 -0.36 4.33 15.99
N PHE A 242 -0.39 5.50 15.33
CA PHE A 242 0.76 6.37 15.06
C PHE A 242 0.52 7.83 15.54
#